data_b10074796dbd7cbdd1cc7dbc4e07fd47
#
_entry.id   b10074796dbd7cbdd1cc7dbc4e07fd47
#
_cell.length_a   1.000
_cell.length_b   1.000
_cell.length_c   1.000
_cell.angle_alpha   90.00
_cell.angle_beta   90.00
_cell.angle_gamma   90.00
#
_symmetry.space_group_name_H-M   'P 1'
#
loop_
_entity.id
_entity.type
_entity.pdbx_description
1 polymer ?
#
loop_
_entity_poly.entity_id
_entity_poly.type
_entity_poly.pdbx_seq_one_letter_code
_entity_poly.pdbx_strand_id
1 'polypeptide(L)'
;MTEPLAADGLEQALIGLGTQGDRMMLVYDLAAVRELLVAQGCAEGEVDDYISFNITSAWVGPGTPVFVERMSFEDVRERLG
;
A
#
# COMPACT_ATOMS: atom_id res chain seq x y z
N MET A 1 9.93 -5.38 19.85
CA MET A 1 9.76 -5.00 18.42
C MET A 1 8.43 -5.52 17.91
N THR A 2 7.67 -4.69 17.25
CA THR A 2 6.38 -5.09 16.69
C THR A 2 6.60 -5.82 15.38
N GLU A 3 5.98 -6.98 15.21
CA GLU A 3 6.08 -7.70 13.94
C GLU A 3 5.29 -6.97 12.85
N PRO A 4 5.83 -6.90 11.63
CA PRO A 4 5.08 -6.32 10.53
C PRO A 4 3.86 -7.18 10.19
N LEU A 5 2.74 -6.51 9.93
CA LEU A 5 1.49 -7.17 9.57
C LEU A 5 1.38 -7.32 8.07
N ALA A 6 0.82 -8.44 7.62
CA ALA A 6 0.62 -8.71 6.21
C ALA A 6 -0.79 -8.28 5.77
N ALA A 7 -0.90 -7.85 4.52
CA ALA A 7 -2.18 -7.58 3.90
C ALA A 7 -2.65 -8.85 3.17
N ASP A 8 -3.60 -9.56 3.75
CA ASP A 8 -4.06 -10.83 3.21
C ASP A 8 -4.65 -10.67 1.81
N GLY A 9 -4.26 -11.57 0.91
CA GLY A 9 -4.73 -11.55 -0.46
C GLY A 9 -3.94 -10.63 -1.38
N LEU A 10 -2.95 -9.90 -0.85
CA LEU A 10 -2.17 -8.94 -1.64
C LEU A 10 -0.69 -9.34 -1.74
N GLU A 11 -0.38 -10.61 -1.52
CA GLU A 11 1.01 -11.08 -1.47
C GLU A 11 1.77 -10.79 -2.76
N GLN A 12 1.09 -10.84 -3.90
CA GLN A 12 1.73 -10.58 -5.20
C GLN A 12 2.13 -9.11 -5.37
N ALA A 13 1.58 -8.22 -4.57
CA ALA A 13 1.92 -6.81 -4.61
C ALA A 13 3.04 -6.44 -3.64
N LEU A 14 3.52 -7.40 -2.84
CA LEU A 14 4.59 -7.15 -1.88
C LEU A 14 5.90 -6.86 -2.62
N ILE A 15 6.56 -5.75 -2.28
CA ILE A 15 7.81 -5.37 -2.92
C ILE A 15 8.99 -5.29 -1.95
N GLY A 16 8.75 -5.37 -0.65
CA GLY A 16 9.88 -5.35 0.26
C GLY A 16 9.50 -5.07 1.69
N LEU A 17 10.54 -4.81 2.46
CA LEU A 17 10.46 -4.49 3.87
C LEU A 17 10.91 -3.04 4.06
N GLY A 18 10.08 -2.24 4.69
CA GLY A 18 10.41 -0.85 5.01
C GLY A 18 10.94 -0.74 6.43
N THR A 19 11.92 0.10 6.63
CA THR A 19 12.49 0.35 7.95
C THR A 19 12.45 1.83 8.26
N GLN A 20 11.91 2.19 9.41
CA GLN A 20 11.88 3.57 9.87
C GLN A 20 12.19 3.58 11.37
N GLY A 21 13.40 4.03 11.73
CA GLY A 21 13.86 3.95 13.10
C GLY A 21 13.92 2.50 13.56
N ASP A 22 13.19 2.17 14.62
CA ASP A 22 13.12 0.81 15.16
C ASP A 22 11.88 0.04 14.65
N ARG A 23 11.14 0.62 13.69
CA ARG A 23 9.94 0.00 13.14
C ARG A 23 10.25 -0.64 11.79
N MET A 24 9.64 -1.80 11.56
CA MET A 24 9.67 -2.47 10.27
C MET A 24 8.24 -2.75 9.83
N MET A 25 7.96 -2.56 8.54
CA MET A 25 6.66 -2.82 7.98
C MET A 25 6.81 -3.40 6.58
N LEU A 26 5.83 -4.20 6.16
CA LEU A 26 5.80 -4.69 4.80
C LEU A 26 5.38 -3.57 3.86
N VAL A 27 6.01 -3.53 2.69
CA VAL A 27 5.75 -2.49 1.69
C VAL A 27 5.13 -3.12 0.46
N TYR A 28 4.00 -2.58 0.03
CA TYR A 28 3.25 -3.05 -1.12
C TYR A 28 3.23 -1.99 -2.21
N ASP A 29 3.29 -2.43 -3.47
CA ASP A 29 3.16 -1.56 -4.62
C ASP A 29 1.67 -1.27 -4.85
N LEU A 30 1.27 -0.01 -4.72
CA LEU A 30 -0.13 0.37 -4.80
C LEU A 30 -0.73 0.09 -6.19
N ALA A 31 0.03 0.27 -7.26
CA ALA A 31 -0.44 -0.05 -8.60
C ALA A 31 -0.73 -1.55 -8.74
N ALA A 32 0.12 -2.40 -8.17
CA ALA A 32 -0.12 -3.84 -8.19
C ALA A 32 -1.32 -4.23 -7.34
N VAL A 33 -1.52 -3.57 -6.19
CA VAL A 33 -2.71 -3.77 -5.35
C VAL A 33 -3.97 -3.48 -6.17
N ARG A 34 -3.97 -2.37 -6.90
CA ARG A 34 -5.09 -1.99 -7.74
C ARG A 34 -5.40 -3.06 -8.79
N GLU A 35 -4.38 -3.55 -9.47
CA GLU A 35 -4.54 -4.61 -10.47
C GLU A 35 -5.10 -5.90 -9.87
N LEU A 36 -4.62 -6.28 -8.69
CA LEU A 36 -5.12 -7.47 -8.00
C LEU A 36 -6.58 -7.34 -7.63
N LEU A 37 -7.00 -6.19 -7.13
CA LEU A 37 -8.39 -5.95 -6.75
C LEU A 37 -9.31 -5.99 -7.97
N VAL A 38 -8.89 -5.41 -9.10
CA VAL A 38 -9.66 -5.48 -10.33
C VAL A 38 -9.77 -6.93 -10.80
N ALA A 39 -8.68 -7.69 -10.76
CA ALA A 39 -8.70 -9.10 -11.12
C ALA A 39 -9.59 -9.94 -10.22
N GLN A 40 -9.78 -9.53 -8.96
CA GLN A 40 -10.66 -10.20 -8.01
C GLN A 40 -12.13 -9.79 -8.15
N GLY A 41 -12.45 -8.92 -9.10
CA GLY A 41 -13.82 -8.53 -9.37
C GLY A 41 -14.23 -7.13 -8.96
N CYS A 42 -13.31 -6.32 -8.41
CA CYS A 42 -13.60 -4.94 -8.08
C CYS A 42 -13.72 -4.12 -9.36
N ALA A 43 -14.80 -3.36 -9.51
CA ALA A 43 -15.00 -2.52 -10.69
C ALA A 43 -13.94 -1.41 -10.74
N GLU A 44 -13.44 -1.12 -11.95
CA GLU A 44 -12.40 -0.10 -12.11
C GLU A 44 -12.83 1.28 -11.59
N GLY A 45 -14.09 1.63 -11.73
CA GLY A 45 -14.61 2.89 -11.22
C GLY A 45 -14.74 2.96 -9.71
N GLU A 46 -14.63 1.84 -9.01
CA GLU A 46 -14.79 1.76 -7.57
C GLU A 46 -13.49 1.40 -6.84
N VAL A 47 -12.48 0.91 -7.55
CA VAL A 47 -11.27 0.38 -6.93
C VAL A 47 -10.51 1.44 -6.16
N ASP A 48 -10.45 2.67 -6.66
CA ASP A 48 -9.71 3.74 -5.97
C ASP A 48 -10.40 4.15 -4.67
N ASP A 49 -11.72 4.19 -4.66
CA ASP A 49 -12.48 4.43 -3.43
C ASP A 49 -12.28 3.30 -2.43
N TYR A 50 -12.32 2.06 -2.90
CA TYR A 50 -12.08 0.90 -2.05
C TYR A 50 -10.70 0.97 -1.39
N ILE A 51 -9.67 1.31 -2.18
CA ILE A 51 -8.32 1.45 -1.68
C ILE A 51 -8.23 2.56 -0.62
N SER A 52 -8.82 3.72 -0.90
CA SER A 52 -8.82 4.83 0.05
C SER A 52 -9.47 4.48 1.37
N PHE A 53 -10.64 3.83 1.33
CA PHE A 53 -11.41 3.58 2.54
C PHE A 53 -10.95 2.35 3.32
N ASN A 54 -10.44 1.33 2.64
CA ASN A 54 -10.19 0.04 3.28
C ASN A 54 -8.71 -0.34 3.35
N ILE A 55 -7.84 0.32 2.60
CA ILE A 55 -6.44 -0.08 2.51
C ILE A 55 -5.53 1.03 2.99
N THR A 56 -5.46 2.15 2.27
CA THR A 56 -4.46 3.17 2.58
C THR A 56 -4.76 3.99 3.82
N SER A 57 -6.03 4.07 4.23
CA SER A 57 -6.39 4.77 5.47
C SER A 57 -6.48 3.86 6.69
N ALA A 58 -6.30 2.55 6.51
CA ALA A 58 -6.36 1.61 7.61
C ALA A 58 -5.11 1.72 8.49
N TRP A 59 -5.31 1.74 9.81
CA TRP A 59 -4.23 1.73 10.78
C TRP A 59 -4.54 0.67 11.84
N VAL A 60 -3.64 -0.29 11.99
CA VAL A 60 -3.81 -1.40 12.95
C VAL A 60 -2.62 -1.52 13.89
N GLY A 61 -1.87 -0.46 14.05
CA GLY A 61 -0.71 -0.41 14.95
C GLY A 61 0.58 -0.10 14.21
N PRO A 62 1.73 -0.09 14.93
CA PRO A 62 3.02 0.27 14.33
C PRO A 62 3.48 -0.64 13.20
N GLY A 63 2.94 -1.86 13.11
CA GLY A 63 3.27 -2.80 12.04
C GLY A 63 2.37 -2.71 10.82
N THR A 64 1.52 -1.68 10.73
CA THR A 64 0.62 -1.49 9.60
C THR A 64 1.40 -1.44 8.30
N PRO A 65 0.96 -2.17 7.23
CA PRO A 65 1.65 -2.13 5.94
C PRO A 65 1.69 -0.73 5.34
N VAL A 66 2.74 -0.47 4.56
CA VAL A 66 2.90 0.77 3.80
C VAL A 66 2.56 0.47 2.34
N PHE A 67 1.81 1.36 1.71
CA PHE A 67 1.44 1.25 0.30
C PHE A 67 2.12 2.38 -0.46
N VAL A 68 2.90 2.02 -1.47
CA VAL A 68 3.78 2.95 -2.18
C VAL A 68 3.28 3.18 -3.59
N GLU A 69 3.17 4.45 -3.99
CA GLU A 69 3.01 4.83 -5.38
C GLU A 69 4.38 5.16 -5.94
N ARG A 70 4.78 4.47 -7.00
CA ARG A 70 6.08 4.72 -7.63
C ARG A 70 6.00 6.00 -8.43
N MET A 71 6.90 6.93 -8.14
CA MET A 71 6.92 8.25 -8.78
C MET A 71 8.35 8.73 -8.98
N SER A 72 8.54 9.58 -9.98
CA SER A 72 9.78 10.33 -10.12
C SER A 72 9.87 11.39 -9.02
N PHE A 73 11.06 11.91 -8.82
CA PHE A 73 11.27 13.01 -7.86
C PHE A 73 10.40 14.22 -8.21
N GLU A 74 10.29 14.54 -9.50
CA GLU A 74 9.47 15.68 -9.94
C GLU A 74 8.00 15.46 -9.65
N ASP A 75 7.50 14.24 -9.87
CA ASP A 75 6.10 13.93 -9.58
C ASP A 75 5.80 14.03 -8.08
N VAL A 76 6.73 13.59 -7.24
CA VAL A 76 6.58 13.74 -5.79
C VAL A 76 6.52 15.21 -5.41
N ARG A 77 7.40 16.03 -5.98
CA ARG A 77 7.40 17.47 -5.70
C ARG A 77 6.06 18.11 -6.08
N GLU A 78 5.51 17.75 -7.23
CA GLU A 78 4.21 18.27 -7.66
C GLU A 78 3.07 17.82 -6.73
N ARG A 79 3.12 16.55 -6.29
CA ARG A 79 2.09 16.02 -5.39
C ARG A 79 2.11 16.72 -4.04
N LEU A 80 3.29 17.01 -3.50
CA LEU A 80 3.45 17.64 -2.19
C LEU A 80 3.40 19.16 -2.25
N GLY A 81 3.62 19.70 -3.40
CA GLY A 81 3.79 21.08 -3.68
C GLY A 81 2.78 21.99 -3.44
#